data_1506e55f927fc85cc25ee5b07177a1d8
#
_entry.id   1506e55f927fc85cc25ee5b07177a1d8
#
_cell.length_a   1.000
_cell.length_b   1.000
_cell.length_c   1.000
_cell.angle_alpha   90.00
_cell.angle_beta   90.00
_cell.angle_gamma   90.00
#
_symmetry.space_group_name_H-M   'P 1'
#
loop_
_entity.id
_entity.type
_entity.pdbx_description
1 polymer ?
#
loop_
_entity_poly.entity_id
_entity_poly.type
_entity_poly.pdbx_seq_one_letter_code
_entity_poly.pdbx_strand_id
1 'polypeptide(L)'
;MKILYLLSLVAATMLPSVAADAARSPAVVWTFNAEPWQSRDIRQPEQAREVWDTMHLVAALQGLVNRESPRLYLFYCHQFGLATDRFWFDWFRDEDGWLRATKVHAVTNLDSLIEQFGDDFDGLVVYDGNVPATANVASTAAGVERLLPIRYDAATNSLFLHLTQQHHLPVKLWLVQPDGAAKFTGSGRIPDLDEPSTGSAKIDAYRWAIARYLRPNRCGPGVGAYYVDAFWLQRPQQGQPDLHTLSNHDWFIARRAFFFDLSPWGDEPPVDDPTQPLGADKRCLLEVLRLLYQNAGGGIVRLGGFPPWPFKYTTHGRAGKHDGVPTEWEFTRLISQFNAYKEADAAGLGAMANASFSGHYPLKERYAQPNPKPGPADWRRRGFVDEANQVAPRLFVGHYVGDYDSPSWLYKAVPAFFRDAKRGQVPLGWAFDPNLADRAPQALAYAYRHATSNDFFIAGNSGAGYLNPRALTNRPDSGLPSGLKAWEVHCQAYFKRWDMSITGFMLDGASGASTETEFAAYARFSPDGAGTHFEKNPAMHAKIPTCPERDLPDSAEAAARVIAERAKATQGRPGFLWARSILKSPGWYAEVSRVLRERHPEAAVEVVDPYTFFGLIRVHLQAAP
;
A
#
# COMPACT_ATOMS: atom_id res chain seq x y z
N MET A 1 46.74 -32.33 12.12
CA MET A 1 45.87 -31.20 12.42
C MET A 1 44.90 -31.07 11.26
N LYS A 2 43.68 -31.66 11.38
CA LYS A 2 42.66 -31.68 10.34
C LYS A 2 41.69 -30.53 10.62
N ILE A 3 41.61 -29.54 9.71
CA ILE A 3 40.67 -28.45 9.76
C ILE A 3 39.37 -28.96 9.16
N LEU A 4 38.34 -29.05 10.01
CA LEU A 4 36.95 -29.30 9.58
C LEU A 4 36.35 -27.97 9.06
N TYR A 5 36.02 -27.92 7.78
CA TYR A 5 35.14 -26.87 7.24
C TYR A 5 33.68 -27.23 7.58
N LEU A 6 33.06 -26.45 8.45
CA LEU A 6 31.61 -26.46 8.63
C LEU A 6 30.99 -25.72 7.46
N LEU A 7 30.34 -26.45 6.55
CA LEU A 7 29.40 -25.88 5.59
C LEU A 7 28.11 -25.55 6.34
N SER A 8 27.89 -24.26 6.60
CA SER A 8 26.59 -23.77 7.04
C SER A 8 25.60 -23.82 5.87
N LEU A 9 24.71 -24.80 5.92
CA LEU A 9 23.54 -24.87 5.05
C LEU A 9 22.62 -23.69 5.41
N VAL A 10 22.59 -22.66 4.56
CA VAL A 10 21.56 -21.63 4.61
C VAL A 10 20.27 -22.29 4.14
N ALA A 11 19.45 -22.72 5.08
CA ALA A 11 18.08 -23.09 4.81
C ALA A 11 17.33 -21.81 4.40
N ALA A 12 17.10 -21.65 3.11
CA ALA A 12 16.13 -20.69 2.61
C ALA A 12 14.77 -21.12 3.18
N THR A 13 14.32 -20.47 4.24
CA THR A 13 12.94 -20.54 4.68
C THR A 13 12.11 -19.89 3.59
N MET A 14 11.69 -20.70 2.62
CA MET A 14 10.56 -20.36 1.77
C MET A 14 9.42 -19.98 2.72
N LEU A 15 8.88 -18.75 2.57
CA LEU A 15 7.54 -18.46 3.05
C LEU A 15 6.69 -19.66 2.65
N PRO A 16 5.87 -20.23 3.54
CA PRO A 16 4.99 -21.30 3.13
C PRO A 16 4.21 -20.76 1.94
N SER A 17 4.47 -21.31 0.76
CA SER A 17 3.55 -21.26 -0.33
C SER A 17 2.30 -21.87 0.30
N VAL A 18 1.29 -21.05 0.54
CA VAL A 18 -0.06 -21.56 0.72
C VAL A 18 -0.28 -22.31 -0.57
N ALA A 19 -0.08 -23.62 -0.52
CA ALA A 19 -0.44 -24.51 -1.59
C ALA A 19 -1.87 -24.13 -1.91
N ALA A 20 -2.14 -23.86 -3.18
CA ALA A 20 -3.47 -23.63 -3.70
C ALA A 20 -4.25 -24.95 -3.57
N ASP A 21 -4.64 -25.29 -2.36
CA ASP A 21 -5.92 -25.94 -2.18
C ASP A 21 -6.91 -24.94 -2.79
N ALA A 22 -7.53 -25.33 -3.89
CA ALA A 22 -8.53 -24.51 -4.58
C ALA A 22 -9.44 -23.96 -3.49
N ALA A 23 -9.31 -22.69 -3.16
CA ALA A 23 -9.95 -22.11 -2.00
C ALA A 23 -11.44 -22.34 -2.16
N ARG A 24 -11.96 -23.28 -1.39
CA ARG A 24 -13.37 -23.70 -1.48
C ARG A 24 -14.20 -22.49 -1.09
N SER A 25 -15.26 -22.25 -1.84
CA SER A 25 -16.26 -21.26 -1.45
C SER A 25 -16.63 -21.47 0.02
N PRO A 26 -16.66 -20.44 0.86
CA PRO A 26 -17.11 -20.59 2.24
C PRO A 26 -18.55 -21.08 2.26
N ALA A 27 -18.87 -21.98 3.17
CA ALA A 27 -20.25 -22.50 3.29
C ALA A 27 -21.24 -21.42 3.72
N VAL A 28 -20.79 -20.53 4.60
CA VAL A 28 -21.58 -19.44 5.20
C VAL A 28 -20.74 -18.16 5.27
N VAL A 29 -21.36 -17.05 4.90
CA VAL A 29 -20.83 -15.68 5.08
C VAL A 29 -21.86 -14.85 5.82
N TRP A 30 -21.40 -14.12 6.80
CA TRP A 30 -22.18 -13.11 7.51
C TRP A 30 -21.87 -11.73 6.94
N THR A 31 -22.89 -10.90 6.79
CA THR A 31 -22.74 -9.51 6.33
C THR A 31 -23.19 -8.55 7.41
N PHE A 32 -22.44 -7.45 7.55
CA PHE A 32 -22.78 -6.38 8.48
C PHE A 32 -22.79 -5.03 7.76
N ASN A 33 -23.87 -4.26 7.93
CA ASN A 33 -24.01 -2.95 7.33
C ASN A 33 -23.44 -1.87 8.26
N ALA A 34 -22.24 -1.37 7.91
CA ALA A 34 -21.56 -0.27 8.61
C ALA A 34 -21.72 1.08 7.89
N GLU A 35 -22.52 1.18 6.82
CA GLU A 35 -22.77 2.44 6.09
C GLU A 35 -23.30 3.59 6.99
N PRO A 36 -24.09 3.35 8.05
CA PRO A 36 -24.56 4.42 8.94
C PRO A 36 -23.43 5.23 9.59
N TRP A 37 -22.28 4.62 9.87
CA TRP A 37 -21.14 5.33 10.45
C TRP A 37 -20.37 6.17 9.43
N GLN A 38 -20.46 5.86 8.14
CA GLN A 38 -19.85 6.66 7.08
C GLN A 38 -20.52 8.02 6.93
N SER A 39 -21.79 8.14 7.25
CA SER A 39 -22.55 9.39 7.15
C SER A 39 -22.32 10.37 8.30
N ARG A 40 -21.54 9.99 9.32
CA ARG A 40 -21.24 10.83 10.48
C ARG A 40 -20.30 11.98 10.10
N ASP A 41 -20.55 13.16 10.65
CA ASP A 41 -19.61 14.28 10.52
C ASP A 41 -18.46 14.13 11.53
N ILE A 42 -17.37 13.53 11.09
CA ILE A 42 -16.19 13.30 11.94
C ILE A 42 -15.46 14.57 12.36
N ARG A 43 -15.86 15.76 11.90
CA ARG A 43 -15.38 17.03 12.45
C ARG A 43 -16.03 17.37 13.80
N GLN A 44 -17.13 16.71 14.14
CA GLN A 44 -17.79 16.81 15.43
C GLN A 44 -17.17 15.81 16.41
N PRO A 45 -16.62 16.26 17.55
CA PRO A 45 -15.86 15.39 18.46
C PRO A 45 -16.60 14.14 18.94
N GLU A 46 -17.90 14.25 19.19
CA GLU A 46 -18.72 13.12 19.62
C GLU A 46 -18.91 12.10 18.51
N GLN A 47 -19.24 12.56 17.31
CA GLN A 47 -19.39 11.68 16.14
C GLN A 47 -18.05 11.04 15.73
N ALA A 48 -16.96 11.79 15.82
CA ALA A 48 -15.62 11.27 15.57
C ALA A 48 -15.29 10.12 16.54
N ARG A 49 -15.57 10.29 17.85
CA ARG A 49 -15.37 9.23 18.85
C ARG A 49 -16.26 8.02 18.59
N GLU A 50 -17.54 8.23 18.30
CA GLU A 50 -18.48 7.14 17.98
C GLU A 50 -17.99 6.30 16.80
N VAL A 51 -17.60 6.96 15.71
CA VAL A 51 -17.08 6.29 14.52
C VAL A 51 -15.81 5.52 14.83
N TRP A 52 -14.84 6.16 15.49
CA TRP A 52 -13.58 5.51 15.82
C TRP A 52 -13.76 4.31 16.73
N ASP A 53 -14.44 4.48 17.86
CA ASP A 53 -14.61 3.41 18.85
C ASP A 53 -15.31 2.19 18.21
N THR A 54 -16.37 2.44 17.43
CA THR A 54 -17.11 1.36 16.75
C THR A 54 -16.30 0.71 15.65
N MET A 55 -15.73 1.51 14.76
CA MET A 55 -15.08 0.95 13.57
C MET A 55 -13.72 0.34 13.88
N HIS A 56 -13.00 0.82 14.91
CA HIS A 56 -11.78 0.19 15.40
C HIS A 56 -12.06 -1.23 15.94
N LEU A 57 -13.13 -1.35 16.74
CA LEU A 57 -13.60 -2.65 17.24
C LEU A 57 -14.06 -3.56 16.11
N VAL A 58 -14.90 -3.08 15.19
CA VAL A 58 -15.45 -3.86 14.08
C VAL A 58 -14.34 -4.33 13.12
N ALA A 59 -13.37 -3.47 12.79
CA ALA A 59 -12.23 -3.85 11.95
C ALA A 59 -11.35 -4.92 12.63
N ALA A 60 -11.14 -4.81 13.95
CA ALA A 60 -10.41 -5.81 14.71
C ALA A 60 -11.17 -7.15 14.75
N LEU A 61 -12.46 -7.12 15.05
CA LEU A 61 -13.31 -8.33 15.01
C LEU A 61 -13.29 -8.99 13.64
N GLN A 62 -13.46 -8.21 12.56
CA GLN A 62 -13.42 -8.72 11.20
C GLN A 62 -12.08 -9.41 10.91
N GLY A 63 -10.98 -8.83 11.33
CA GLY A 63 -9.66 -9.43 11.16
C GLY A 63 -9.49 -10.75 11.92
N LEU A 64 -10.03 -10.85 13.12
CA LEU A 64 -10.02 -12.10 13.90
C LEU A 64 -10.90 -13.18 13.26
N VAL A 65 -12.13 -12.82 12.90
CA VAL A 65 -13.12 -13.73 12.28
C VAL A 65 -12.65 -14.27 10.93
N ASN A 66 -12.01 -13.42 10.12
CA ASN A 66 -11.55 -13.78 8.78
C ASN A 66 -10.14 -14.37 8.74
N ARG A 67 -9.49 -14.60 9.88
CA ARG A 67 -8.10 -15.05 9.92
C ARG A 67 -7.86 -16.34 9.14
N GLU A 68 -8.70 -17.34 9.31
CA GLU A 68 -8.56 -18.67 8.73
C GLU A 68 -9.47 -18.89 7.50
N SER A 69 -10.58 -18.17 7.42
CA SER A 69 -11.55 -18.30 6.33
C SER A 69 -12.43 -17.05 6.21
N PRO A 70 -12.95 -16.73 5.02
CA PRO A 70 -13.78 -15.53 4.80
C PRO A 70 -15.18 -15.74 5.36
N ARG A 71 -15.46 -15.21 6.56
CA ARG A 71 -16.72 -15.40 7.29
C ARG A 71 -17.54 -14.15 7.49
N LEU A 72 -16.89 -12.96 7.59
CA LEU A 72 -17.54 -11.67 7.84
C LEU A 72 -17.21 -10.67 6.75
N TYR A 73 -18.24 -10.16 6.08
CA TYR A 73 -18.14 -9.12 5.04
C TYR A 73 -18.88 -7.86 5.47
N LEU A 74 -18.25 -6.68 5.31
CA LEU A 74 -18.82 -5.38 5.67
C LEU A 74 -19.30 -4.62 4.44
N PHE A 75 -20.41 -3.89 4.60
CA PHE A 75 -20.83 -2.85 3.66
C PHE A 75 -20.55 -1.50 4.28
N TYR A 76 -19.57 -0.78 3.75
CA TYR A 76 -19.17 0.54 4.25
C TYR A 76 -18.72 1.48 3.13
N CYS A 77 -17.91 1.02 2.19
CA CYS A 77 -17.22 1.88 1.23
C CYS A 77 -18.14 2.33 0.07
N HIS A 78 -18.24 3.65 -0.09
CA HIS A 78 -18.85 4.33 -1.24
C HIS A 78 -17.84 5.28 -1.86
N GLN A 79 -17.41 5.04 -3.10
CA GLN A 79 -16.44 5.88 -3.79
C GLN A 79 -16.73 5.94 -5.29
N PHE A 80 -16.36 7.04 -5.93
CA PHE A 80 -16.57 7.26 -7.36
C PHE A 80 -18.02 7.06 -7.83
N GLY A 81 -19.00 7.39 -6.96
CA GLY A 81 -20.42 7.19 -7.25
C GLY A 81 -20.89 5.73 -7.21
N LEU A 82 -20.10 4.84 -6.62
CA LEU A 82 -20.37 3.42 -6.54
C LEU A 82 -20.37 2.96 -5.08
N ALA A 83 -21.35 2.12 -4.70
CA ALA A 83 -21.32 1.32 -3.48
C ALA A 83 -20.31 0.18 -3.66
N THR A 84 -19.04 0.46 -3.37
CA THR A 84 -17.91 -0.39 -3.78
C THR A 84 -17.96 -1.77 -3.14
N ASP A 85 -18.29 -1.85 -1.83
CA ASP A 85 -18.37 -3.14 -1.15
C ASP A 85 -19.49 -4.01 -1.72
N ARG A 86 -20.65 -3.41 -2.05
CA ARG A 86 -21.76 -4.12 -2.67
C ARG A 86 -21.40 -4.60 -4.07
N PHE A 87 -20.74 -3.76 -4.87
CA PHE A 87 -20.25 -4.14 -6.19
C PHE A 87 -19.37 -5.40 -6.13
N TRP A 88 -18.38 -5.44 -5.23
CA TRP A 88 -17.50 -6.60 -5.12
C TRP A 88 -18.22 -7.84 -4.58
N PHE A 89 -19.13 -7.66 -3.62
CA PHE A 89 -19.91 -8.78 -3.08
C PHE A 89 -20.81 -9.40 -4.13
N ASP A 90 -21.51 -8.57 -4.91
CA ASP A 90 -22.37 -9.01 -6.01
C ASP A 90 -21.53 -9.68 -7.12
N TRP A 91 -20.37 -9.10 -7.47
CA TRP A 91 -19.45 -9.71 -8.42
C TRP A 91 -18.98 -11.11 -7.97
N PHE A 92 -18.62 -11.28 -6.71
CA PHE A 92 -18.26 -12.59 -6.15
C PHE A 92 -19.39 -13.61 -6.25
N ARG A 93 -20.65 -13.18 -6.12
CA ARG A 93 -21.81 -14.06 -6.17
C ARG A 93 -22.23 -14.40 -7.60
N ASP A 94 -22.30 -13.40 -8.45
CA ASP A 94 -22.97 -13.49 -9.74
C ASP A 94 -21.99 -13.81 -10.87
N GLU A 95 -21.12 -12.89 -11.20
CA GLU A 95 -20.27 -13.00 -12.37
C GLU A 95 -19.06 -13.90 -12.14
N ASP A 96 -18.31 -13.68 -11.05
CA ASP A 96 -17.16 -14.52 -10.70
C ASP A 96 -17.58 -15.91 -10.22
N GLY A 97 -18.59 -15.93 -9.37
CA GLY A 97 -19.20 -17.16 -8.86
C GLY A 97 -18.49 -17.78 -7.66
N TRP A 98 -17.46 -17.11 -7.10
CA TRP A 98 -16.77 -17.60 -5.89
C TRP A 98 -17.73 -17.82 -4.71
N LEU A 99 -18.70 -16.93 -4.51
CA LEU A 99 -19.70 -17.02 -3.44
C LEU A 99 -21.07 -17.54 -3.91
N ARG A 100 -21.20 -18.08 -5.12
CA ARG A 100 -22.49 -18.49 -5.68
C ARG A 100 -23.23 -19.52 -4.84
N ALA A 101 -22.52 -20.48 -4.26
CA ALA A 101 -23.11 -21.54 -3.43
C ALA A 101 -23.12 -21.20 -1.93
N THR A 102 -22.63 -20.02 -1.54
CA THR A 102 -22.48 -19.58 -0.16
C THR A 102 -23.83 -19.15 0.42
N LYS A 103 -24.18 -19.63 1.60
CA LYS A 103 -25.32 -19.09 2.37
C LYS A 103 -24.89 -17.75 2.99
N VAL A 104 -25.73 -16.73 2.79
CA VAL A 104 -25.48 -15.38 3.30
C VAL A 104 -26.49 -15.06 4.40
N HIS A 105 -26.01 -14.65 5.55
CA HIS A 105 -26.81 -14.16 6.67
C HIS A 105 -26.43 -12.71 6.99
N ALA A 106 -27.42 -11.90 7.33
CA ALA A 106 -27.19 -10.52 7.73
C ALA A 106 -27.21 -10.40 9.27
N VAL A 107 -26.24 -9.68 9.80
CA VAL A 107 -26.24 -9.20 11.18
C VAL A 107 -26.71 -7.74 11.17
N THR A 108 -27.65 -7.40 12.05
CA THR A 108 -28.41 -6.14 11.94
C THR A 108 -27.86 -5.01 12.81
N ASN A 109 -27.14 -5.34 13.89
CA ASN A 109 -26.58 -4.36 14.82
C ASN A 109 -25.28 -4.88 15.47
N LEU A 110 -24.61 -4.02 16.23
CA LEU A 110 -23.32 -4.33 16.84
C LEU A 110 -23.43 -5.45 17.90
N ASP A 111 -24.49 -5.45 18.68
CA ASP A 111 -24.70 -6.46 19.74
C ASP A 111 -24.81 -7.87 19.14
N SER A 112 -25.65 -8.02 18.13
CA SER A 112 -25.78 -9.28 17.40
C SER A 112 -24.50 -9.68 16.68
N LEU A 113 -23.67 -8.72 16.26
CA LEU A 113 -22.35 -8.99 15.65
C LEU A 113 -21.38 -9.57 16.69
N ILE A 114 -21.34 -8.99 17.87
CA ILE A 114 -20.49 -9.45 18.99
C ILE A 114 -20.94 -10.83 19.47
N GLU A 115 -22.25 -11.04 19.62
CA GLU A 115 -22.82 -12.33 20.02
C GLU A 115 -22.54 -13.44 19.00
N GLN A 116 -22.72 -13.13 17.70
CA GLN A 116 -22.49 -14.09 16.61
C GLN A 116 -21.03 -14.60 16.56
N PHE A 117 -20.07 -13.77 16.94
CA PHE A 117 -18.65 -14.09 16.83
C PHE A 117 -17.93 -14.12 18.20
N GLY A 118 -18.69 -14.36 19.27
CA GLY A 118 -18.16 -14.39 20.64
C GLY A 118 -17.02 -15.40 20.85
N ASP A 119 -16.96 -16.48 20.10
CA ASP A 119 -15.89 -17.48 20.15
C ASP A 119 -14.62 -17.08 19.39
N ASP A 120 -14.67 -16.02 18.60
CA ASP A 120 -13.53 -15.58 17.78
C ASP A 120 -12.56 -14.65 18.54
N PHE A 121 -12.91 -14.19 19.74
CA PHE A 121 -12.07 -13.33 20.59
C PHE A 121 -12.18 -13.72 22.07
N ASP A 122 -11.19 -13.32 22.87
CA ASP A 122 -11.05 -13.77 24.26
C ASP A 122 -11.43 -12.66 25.29
N GLY A 123 -11.78 -11.46 24.82
CA GLY A 123 -12.15 -10.30 25.64
C GLY A 123 -11.66 -8.99 25.07
N LEU A 124 -11.50 -7.98 25.94
CA LEU A 124 -11.17 -6.62 25.57
C LEU A 124 -9.72 -6.25 25.88
N VAL A 125 -9.12 -5.39 25.06
CA VAL A 125 -7.97 -4.56 25.40
C VAL A 125 -8.42 -3.10 25.49
N VAL A 126 -8.24 -2.49 26.65
CA VAL A 126 -8.68 -1.12 26.94
C VAL A 126 -7.50 -0.18 26.84
N TYR A 127 -7.59 0.84 25.97
CA TYR A 127 -6.51 1.79 25.72
C TYR A 127 -6.85 3.21 26.18
N ASP A 128 -5.82 4.05 26.35
CA ASP A 128 -5.91 5.41 26.85
C ASP A 128 -6.05 6.43 25.72
N GLY A 129 -7.18 7.12 25.64
CA GLY A 129 -7.37 8.21 24.67
C GLY A 129 -6.46 9.42 24.90
N ASN A 130 -5.91 9.59 26.11
CA ASN A 130 -4.95 10.66 26.43
C ASN A 130 -3.51 10.30 26.06
N VAL A 131 -3.22 9.01 25.84
CA VAL A 131 -1.96 8.50 25.28
C VAL A 131 -2.29 7.79 23.97
N PRO A 132 -2.49 8.52 22.86
CA PRO A 132 -3.06 8.00 21.60
C PRO A 132 -2.33 6.79 21.03
N ALA A 133 -1.01 6.70 21.22
CA ALA A 133 -0.19 5.57 20.79
C ALA A 133 -0.69 4.22 21.34
N THR A 134 -1.37 4.22 22.50
CA THR A 134 -1.95 3.01 23.08
C THR A 134 -3.04 2.39 22.20
N ALA A 135 -3.67 3.15 21.28
CA ALA A 135 -4.61 2.60 20.29
C ALA A 135 -3.89 1.64 19.30
N ASN A 136 -2.70 1.99 18.82
CA ASN A 136 -1.89 1.11 17.98
C ASN A 136 -1.34 -0.09 18.76
N VAL A 137 -0.95 0.11 20.02
CA VAL A 137 -0.58 -1.02 20.91
C VAL A 137 -1.77 -1.96 21.12
N ALA A 138 -2.98 -1.42 21.28
CA ALA A 138 -4.21 -2.22 21.38
C ALA A 138 -4.50 -3.01 20.11
N SER A 139 -4.28 -2.41 18.92
CA SER A 139 -4.39 -3.12 17.64
C SER A 139 -3.39 -4.27 17.53
N THR A 140 -2.15 -4.05 17.98
CA THR A 140 -1.14 -5.13 18.04
C THR A 140 -1.59 -6.27 18.96
N ALA A 141 -2.07 -5.91 20.17
CA ALA A 141 -2.60 -6.88 21.15
C ALA A 141 -3.83 -7.62 20.59
N ALA A 142 -4.74 -6.92 19.91
CA ALA A 142 -5.90 -7.50 19.26
C ALA A 142 -5.51 -8.64 18.30
N GLY A 143 -4.56 -8.39 17.42
CA GLY A 143 -4.07 -9.39 16.49
C GLY A 143 -3.36 -10.57 17.17
N VAL A 144 -2.52 -10.30 18.17
CA VAL A 144 -1.67 -11.32 18.82
C VAL A 144 -2.41 -12.12 19.90
N GLU A 145 -3.27 -11.47 20.70
CA GLU A 145 -3.94 -12.06 21.86
C GLU A 145 -5.45 -12.28 21.65
N ARG A 146 -5.96 -12.09 20.42
CA ARG A 146 -7.38 -12.25 20.09
C ARG A 146 -8.30 -11.37 20.94
N LEU A 147 -7.98 -10.08 21.05
CA LEU A 147 -8.75 -9.13 21.86
C LEU A 147 -9.45 -8.09 20.96
N LEU A 148 -10.53 -7.50 21.48
CA LEU A 148 -11.18 -6.37 20.83
C LEU A 148 -10.67 -5.06 21.45
N PRO A 149 -10.14 -4.11 20.66
CA PRO A 149 -9.65 -2.85 21.16
C PRO A 149 -10.81 -1.90 21.46
N ILE A 150 -10.77 -1.27 22.63
CA ILE A 150 -11.76 -0.27 23.01
C ILE A 150 -11.09 0.88 23.79
N ARG A 151 -11.48 2.11 23.50
CA ARG A 151 -11.04 3.29 24.24
C ARG A 151 -11.70 3.31 25.62
N TYR A 152 -10.91 3.58 26.67
CA TYR A 152 -11.48 3.85 28.01
C TYR A 152 -12.38 5.09 27.94
N ASP A 153 -13.60 4.96 28.38
CA ASP A 153 -14.55 6.06 28.53
C ASP A 153 -15.57 5.74 29.64
N ALA A 154 -15.55 6.53 30.70
CA ALA A 154 -16.43 6.36 31.86
C ALA A 154 -17.84 6.97 31.64
N ALA A 155 -18.14 7.58 30.50
CA ALA A 155 -19.46 8.10 30.19
C ALA A 155 -20.50 6.97 30.14
N THR A 156 -21.67 7.17 30.71
CA THR A 156 -22.72 6.14 30.87
C THR A 156 -23.21 5.53 29.55
N ASN A 157 -23.09 6.26 28.46
CA ASN A 157 -23.48 5.82 27.11
C ASN A 157 -22.27 5.40 26.26
N SER A 158 -21.10 5.21 26.88
CA SER A 158 -19.90 4.81 26.14
C SER A 158 -19.96 3.36 25.67
N LEU A 159 -19.33 3.05 24.55
CA LEU A 159 -19.18 1.70 24.06
C LEU A 159 -18.38 0.83 25.06
N PHE A 160 -17.42 1.41 25.79
CA PHE A 160 -16.68 0.71 26.84
C PHE A 160 -17.60 0.17 27.94
N LEU A 161 -18.50 1.00 28.51
CA LEU A 161 -19.44 0.56 29.52
C LEU A 161 -20.50 -0.39 28.96
N HIS A 162 -20.94 -0.17 27.73
CA HIS A 162 -21.86 -1.07 27.04
C HIS A 162 -21.28 -2.50 26.95
N LEU A 163 -20.03 -2.63 26.47
CA LEU A 163 -19.39 -3.93 26.33
C LEU A 163 -19.09 -4.62 27.68
N THR A 164 -18.66 -3.85 28.70
CA THR A 164 -18.26 -4.42 29.97
C THR A 164 -19.44 -4.70 30.91
N GLN A 165 -20.49 -3.86 30.88
CA GLN A 165 -21.61 -3.97 31.81
C GLN A 165 -22.82 -4.72 31.23
N GLN A 166 -23.10 -4.57 29.92
CA GLN A 166 -24.26 -5.23 29.28
C GLN A 166 -23.86 -6.56 28.63
N HIS A 167 -22.77 -6.59 27.89
CA HIS A 167 -22.25 -7.84 27.30
C HIS A 167 -21.35 -8.64 28.25
N HIS A 168 -21.00 -8.08 29.42
CA HIS A 168 -20.13 -8.73 30.40
C HIS A 168 -18.79 -9.22 29.85
N LEU A 169 -18.25 -8.54 28.81
CA LEU A 169 -16.98 -8.93 28.21
C LEU A 169 -15.82 -8.67 29.17
N PRO A 170 -14.95 -9.65 29.42
CA PRO A 170 -13.84 -9.48 30.34
C PRO A 170 -12.75 -8.59 29.73
N VAL A 171 -12.25 -7.64 30.51
CA VAL A 171 -11.04 -6.89 30.15
C VAL A 171 -9.83 -7.76 30.46
N LYS A 172 -9.11 -8.19 29.42
CA LYS A 172 -7.91 -9.04 29.51
C LYS A 172 -6.62 -8.24 29.57
N LEU A 173 -6.63 -7.04 28.99
CA LEU A 173 -5.46 -6.18 28.96
C LEU A 173 -5.85 -4.71 29.17
N TRP A 174 -5.18 -4.08 30.13
CA TRP A 174 -5.31 -2.67 30.43
C TRP A 174 -4.06 -1.91 29.96
N LEU A 175 -4.22 -0.97 29.02
CA LEU A 175 -3.22 0.01 28.59
C LEU A 175 -3.48 1.40 29.20
N VAL A 176 -4.42 1.49 30.11
CA VAL A 176 -4.80 2.57 30.99
C VAL A 176 -5.02 1.96 32.38
N GLN A 177 -4.96 2.72 33.45
CA GLN A 177 -5.38 2.19 34.77
C GLN A 177 -6.90 1.98 34.81
N PRO A 178 -7.41 1.03 35.60
CA PRO A 178 -8.85 0.77 35.67
C PRO A 178 -9.70 1.96 36.14
N ASP A 179 -9.11 2.91 36.85
CA ASP A 179 -9.72 4.18 37.25
C ASP A 179 -9.63 5.30 36.22
N GLY A 180 -9.03 5.01 35.05
CA GLY A 180 -8.82 5.96 33.95
C GLY A 180 -7.54 6.77 34.05
N ALA A 181 -6.72 6.61 35.08
CA ALA A 181 -5.41 7.25 35.14
C ALA A 181 -4.46 6.68 34.08
N ALA A 182 -3.54 7.51 33.58
CA ALA A 182 -2.57 7.08 32.57
C ALA A 182 -1.67 5.96 33.12
N LYS A 183 -1.56 4.85 32.39
CA LYS A 183 -0.58 3.79 32.66
C LYS A 183 0.83 4.22 32.23
N PHE A 184 0.94 4.89 31.09
CA PHE A 184 2.20 5.41 30.55
C PHE A 184 2.24 6.92 30.78
N THR A 185 3.19 7.37 31.59
CA THR A 185 3.25 8.78 32.05
C THR A 185 4.41 9.57 31.46
N GLY A 186 5.34 8.92 30.77
CA GLY A 186 6.59 9.56 30.32
C GLY A 186 7.55 9.87 31.47
N SER A 187 7.39 9.24 32.63
CA SER A 187 8.24 9.49 33.80
C SER A 187 8.45 8.22 34.64
N GLY A 188 9.48 8.23 35.47
CA GLY A 188 9.80 7.10 36.35
C GLY A 188 10.29 5.87 35.55
N ARG A 189 9.54 4.79 35.58
CA ARG A 189 9.84 3.54 34.87
C ARG A 189 8.71 3.17 33.91
N ILE A 190 9.06 2.47 32.84
CA ILE A 190 8.06 1.88 31.93
C ILE A 190 7.32 0.79 32.71
N PRO A 191 5.97 0.81 32.75
CA PRO A 191 5.20 -0.20 33.44
C PRO A 191 5.55 -1.62 33.00
N ASP A 192 5.59 -2.55 33.96
CA ASP A 192 5.88 -3.97 33.73
C ASP A 192 7.28 -4.28 33.11
N LEU A 193 8.14 -3.26 32.95
CA LEU A 193 9.51 -3.42 32.47
C LEU A 193 10.53 -2.91 33.49
N ASP A 194 11.71 -3.53 33.49
CA ASP A 194 12.85 -3.04 34.28
C ASP A 194 13.67 -1.99 33.51
N GLU A 195 12.97 -1.04 32.88
CA GLU A 195 13.55 0.03 32.08
C GLU A 195 13.08 1.41 32.60
N PRO A 196 13.96 2.43 32.66
CA PRO A 196 13.53 3.80 32.93
C PRO A 196 12.62 4.31 31.82
N SER A 197 11.72 5.25 32.16
CA SER A 197 10.93 5.96 31.17
C SER A 197 11.83 6.69 30.16
N THR A 198 11.37 6.76 28.92
CA THR A 198 12.06 7.48 27.84
C THR A 198 11.86 8.99 27.89
N GLY A 199 11.04 9.49 28.80
CA GLY A 199 10.59 10.89 28.85
C GLY A 199 9.37 11.17 27.95
N SER A 200 8.77 10.12 27.37
CA SER A 200 7.62 10.18 26.48
C SER A 200 6.65 9.06 26.78
N ALA A 201 5.41 9.38 27.09
CA ALA A 201 4.36 8.38 27.30
C ALA A 201 4.09 7.56 26.03
N LYS A 202 4.17 8.19 24.86
CA LYS A 202 4.05 7.56 23.55
C LYS A 202 5.13 6.49 23.37
N ILE A 203 6.38 6.86 23.57
CA ILE A 203 7.52 5.94 23.34
C ILE A 203 7.54 4.84 24.41
N ASP A 204 7.18 5.15 25.66
CA ASP A 204 7.07 4.14 26.72
C ASP A 204 6.03 3.07 26.36
N ALA A 205 4.88 3.45 25.80
CA ALA A 205 3.88 2.51 25.32
C ALA A 205 4.40 1.61 24.19
N TYR A 206 5.12 2.18 23.20
CA TYR A 206 5.74 1.37 22.15
C TYR A 206 6.87 0.48 22.68
N ARG A 207 7.71 0.96 23.59
CA ARG A 207 8.76 0.14 24.24
C ARG A 207 8.17 -1.06 24.96
N TRP A 208 7.08 -0.84 25.67
CA TRP A 208 6.31 -1.90 26.33
C TRP A 208 5.80 -2.92 25.29
N ALA A 209 5.19 -2.46 24.20
CA ALA A 209 4.69 -3.33 23.15
C ALA A 209 5.80 -4.10 22.43
N ILE A 210 6.94 -3.44 22.17
CA ILE A 210 8.13 -4.08 21.58
C ILE A 210 8.61 -5.24 22.48
N ALA A 211 8.73 -5.00 23.77
CA ALA A 211 9.18 -6.02 24.72
C ALA A 211 8.19 -7.19 24.82
N ARG A 212 6.89 -6.91 24.75
CA ARG A 212 5.84 -7.93 24.92
C ARG A 212 5.56 -8.74 23.65
N TYR A 213 5.65 -8.10 22.47
CA TYR A 213 5.16 -8.72 21.23
C TYR A 213 6.24 -8.89 20.16
N LEU A 214 7.07 -7.87 19.94
CA LEU A 214 7.96 -7.87 18.78
C LEU A 214 9.28 -8.59 19.05
N ARG A 215 9.95 -8.33 20.18
CA ARG A 215 11.18 -9.03 20.57
C ARG A 215 10.99 -10.55 20.75
N PRO A 216 9.90 -11.03 21.39
CA PRO A 216 9.65 -12.46 21.51
C PRO A 216 9.06 -13.08 20.23
N ASN A 217 9.01 -12.35 19.12
CA ASN A 217 8.51 -12.80 17.82
C ASN A 217 7.07 -13.35 17.85
N ARG A 218 6.17 -12.69 18.60
CA ARG A 218 4.75 -13.04 18.67
C ARG A 218 3.92 -12.44 17.55
N CYS A 219 4.42 -11.37 16.92
CA CYS A 219 3.81 -10.75 15.74
C CYS A 219 4.01 -11.61 14.49
N GLY A 220 3.22 -11.34 13.44
CA GLY A 220 3.44 -11.93 12.13
C GLY A 220 4.82 -11.56 11.58
N PRO A 221 5.61 -12.53 11.12
CA PRO A 221 6.96 -12.25 10.65
C PRO A 221 6.94 -11.33 9.42
N GLY A 222 7.72 -10.25 9.48
CA GLY A 222 7.85 -9.31 8.36
C GLY A 222 6.59 -8.50 8.03
N VAL A 223 5.68 -8.31 8.98
CA VAL A 223 4.46 -7.52 8.78
C VAL A 223 4.35 -6.44 9.84
N GLY A 224 4.42 -5.18 9.41
CA GLY A 224 4.17 -4.00 10.22
C GLY A 224 3.02 -3.17 9.66
N ALA A 225 2.41 -2.36 10.51
CA ALA A 225 1.28 -1.52 10.14
C ALA A 225 1.52 -0.08 10.65
N TYR A 226 1.77 0.85 9.72
CA TYR A 226 1.93 2.26 10.01
C TYR A 226 0.58 2.95 9.90
N TYR A 227 -0.08 3.14 11.03
CA TYR A 227 -1.39 3.79 11.08
C TYR A 227 -1.40 4.96 12.04
N VAL A 228 -2.07 6.03 11.64
CA VAL A 228 -2.39 7.12 12.55
C VAL A 228 -3.12 6.53 13.76
N ASP A 229 -2.66 6.89 14.95
CA ASP A 229 -3.31 6.48 16.20
C ASP A 229 -4.51 7.37 16.54
N ALA A 230 -5.07 7.24 17.73
CA ALA A 230 -6.22 8.00 18.19
C ALA A 230 -5.96 9.52 18.40
N PHE A 231 -4.77 10.04 18.06
CA PHE A 231 -4.44 11.46 18.22
C PHE A 231 -5.38 12.39 17.45
N TRP A 232 -5.85 11.98 16.29
CA TRP A 232 -6.76 12.79 15.48
C TRP A 232 -8.08 13.12 16.21
N LEU A 233 -8.51 12.28 17.17
CA LEU A 233 -9.70 12.53 18.01
C LEU A 233 -9.55 13.75 18.93
N GLN A 234 -8.32 14.17 19.20
CA GLN A 234 -8.04 15.38 19.96
C GLN A 234 -8.20 16.65 19.13
N ARG A 235 -8.14 16.55 17.80
CA ARG A 235 -8.21 17.65 16.86
C ARG A 235 -9.08 17.32 15.63
N PRO A 236 -10.32 16.85 15.80
CA PRO A 236 -11.12 16.33 14.70
C PRO A 236 -11.42 17.39 13.62
N GLN A 237 -11.48 18.69 13.98
CA GLN A 237 -11.69 19.77 13.03
C GLN A 237 -10.49 20.01 12.09
N GLN A 238 -9.29 19.61 12.49
CA GLN A 238 -8.07 19.68 11.68
C GLN A 238 -7.83 18.38 10.93
N GLY A 239 -8.50 17.30 11.34
CA GLY A 239 -8.44 16.02 10.66
C GLY A 239 -9.09 16.12 9.29
N GLN A 240 -8.33 15.82 8.25
CA GLN A 240 -8.94 15.53 6.97
C GLN A 240 -9.49 14.10 7.01
N PRO A 241 -10.66 13.82 6.43
CA PRO A 241 -11.21 12.46 6.37
C PRO A 241 -10.20 11.42 5.90
N ASP A 242 -9.23 11.88 5.13
CA ASP A 242 -8.20 11.09 4.51
C ASP A 242 -7.02 10.69 5.42
N LEU A 243 -6.97 11.13 6.66
CA LEU A 243 -5.88 10.84 7.58
C LEU A 243 -6.24 9.81 8.68
N HIS A 244 -7.50 9.43 8.74
CA HIS A 244 -8.01 8.49 9.74
C HIS A 244 -7.98 7.08 9.18
N THR A 245 -6.92 6.37 9.35
CA THR A 245 -6.78 5.13 8.62
C THR A 245 -7.11 3.92 9.48
N LEU A 246 -8.29 3.38 9.25
CA LEU A 246 -8.62 1.99 9.57
C LEU A 246 -8.70 1.12 8.29
N SER A 247 -8.34 1.68 7.14
CA SER A 247 -8.30 0.97 5.86
C SER A 247 -7.36 -0.22 5.92
N ASN A 248 -7.84 -1.39 5.52
CA ASN A 248 -7.11 -2.66 5.63
C ASN A 248 -6.69 -3.06 7.06
N HIS A 249 -7.17 -2.38 8.08
CA HIS A 249 -6.84 -2.66 9.48
C HIS A 249 -7.17 -4.12 9.84
N ASP A 250 -8.31 -4.61 9.36
CA ASP A 250 -8.75 -5.99 9.48
C ASP A 250 -7.71 -7.00 8.97
N TRP A 251 -7.06 -6.74 7.84
CA TRP A 251 -6.04 -7.62 7.29
C TRP A 251 -4.79 -7.66 8.17
N PHE A 252 -4.35 -6.51 8.67
CA PHE A 252 -3.18 -6.44 9.54
C PHE A 252 -3.43 -7.07 10.91
N ILE A 253 -4.65 -6.96 11.45
CA ILE A 253 -5.09 -7.71 12.65
C ILE A 253 -5.04 -9.22 12.37
N ALA A 254 -5.61 -9.68 11.24
CA ALA A 254 -5.57 -11.10 10.87
C ALA A 254 -4.14 -11.63 10.78
N ARG A 255 -3.19 -10.82 10.29
CA ARG A 255 -1.77 -11.15 10.14
C ARG A 255 -0.92 -10.90 11.39
N ARG A 256 -1.51 -10.47 12.51
CA ARG A 256 -0.81 -10.16 13.76
C ARG A 256 0.30 -9.14 13.57
N ALA A 257 0.04 -8.09 12.79
CA ALA A 257 1.02 -7.04 12.54
C ALA A 257 1.40 -6.29 13.81
N PHE A 258 2.60 -5.72 13.83
CA PHE A 258 2.97 -4.71 14.82
C PHE A 258 2.54 -3.33 14.31
N PHE A 259 1.62 -2.69 15.04
CA PHE A 259 1.08 -1.37 14.69
C PHE A 259 1.90 -0.26 15.35
N PHE A 260 2.18 0.81 14.60
CA PHE A 260 2.94 1.95 15.10
C PHE A 260 2.62 3.23 14.33
N ASP A 261 2.94 4.36 14.95
CA ASP A 261 2.88 5.71 14.37
C ASP A 261 4.06 6.52 14.89
N LEU A 262 5.19 6.45 14.19
CA LEU A 262 6.49 6.98 14.60
C LEU A 262 7.10 7.82 13.50
N SER A 263 7.60 9.03 13.84
CA SER A 263 8.23 9.94 12.89
C SER A 263 9.57 9.40 12.36
N PRO A 264 9.84 9.52 11.05
CA PRO A 264 11.15 9.25 10.50
C PRO A 264 12.18 10.37 10.79
N TRP A 265 11.72 11.52 11.28
CA TRP A 265 12.56 12.68 11.53
C TRP A 265 13.27 12.60 12.88
N GLY A 266 14.53 12.98 12.90
CA GLY A 266 15.35 13.01 14.12
C GLY A 266 15.62 14.42 14.65
N ASP A 267 15.22 15.45 13.92
CA ASP A 267 15.53 16.86 14.17
C ASP A 267 14.33 17.69 14.58
N GLU A 268 13.15 17.08 14.65
CA GLU A 268 11.93 17.69 15.20
C GLU A 268 11.12 16.68 16.01
N PRO A 269 10.38 17.10 17.05
CA PRO A 269 9.39 16.27 17.69
C PRO A 269 8.11 16.22 16.84
N PRO A 270 7.36 15.11 16.85
CA PRO A 270 6.05 15.05 16.21
C PRO A 270 5.02 15.90 16.99
N VAL A 271 3.97 16.33 16.27
CA VAL A 271 2.92 17.21 16.84
C VAL A 271 2.14 16.54 17.97
N ASP A 272 2.04 15.22 17.96
CA ASP A 272 1.33 14.43 18.98
C ASP A 272 2.13 14.24 20.27
N ASP A 273 3.44 14.53 20.26
CA ASP A 273 4.28 14.49 21.46
C ASP A 273 5.42 15.53 21.37
N PRO A 274 5.08 16.84 21.43
CA PRO A 274 6.05 17.91 21.16
C PRO A 274 7.12 18.06 22.25
N THR A 275 6.94 17.43 23.39
CA THR A 275 7.86 17.52 24.55
C THR A 275 8.79 16.32 24.67
N GLN A 276 8.67 15.31 23.80
CA GLN A 276 9.55 14.15 23.84
C GLN A 276 11.02 14.52 23.60
N PRO A 277 11.96 13.71 24.11
CA PRO A 277 13.37 13.87 23.78
C PRO A 277 13.61 13.81 22.26
N LEU A 278 14.32 14.79 21.70
CA LEU A 278 14.51 14.95 20.27
C LEU A 278 15.00 13.64 19.60
N GLY A 279 14.34 13.24 18.54
CA GLY A 279 14.60 12.01 17.79
C GLY A 279 14.17 10.71 18.50
N ALA A 280 13.38 10.78 19.58
CA ALA A 280 12.89 9.59 20.28
C ALA A 280 12.02 8.70 19.37
N ASP A 281 11.12 9.29 18.58
CA ASP A 281 10.31 8.58 17.58
C ASP A 281 11.20 7.83 16.58
N LYS A 282 12.17 8.51 15.97
CA LYS A 282 13.07 7.91 14.99
C LYS A 282 13.87 6.73 15.57
N ARG A 283 14.39 6.88 16.80
CA ARG A 283 15.11 5.77 17.44
C ARG A 283 14.21 4.56 17.67
N CYS A 284 12.97 4.79 18.12
CA CYS A 284 11.99 3.73 18.30
C CYS A 284 11.61 3.09 16.96
N LEU A 285 11.40 3.88 15.90
CA LEU A 285 11.14 3.39 14.54
C LEU A 285 12.28 2.49 14.04
N LEU A 286 13.53 2.90 14.22
CA LEU A 286 14.70 2.10 13.82
C LEU A 286 14.75 0.75 14.57
N GLU A 287 14.38 0.73 15.85
CA GLU A 287 14.28 -0.52 16.62
C GLU A 287 13.17 -1.43 16.08
N VAL A 288 11.98 -0.89 15.83
CA VAL A 288 10.86 -1.63 15.22
C VAL A 288 11.27 -2.23 13.88
N LEU A 289 11.85 -1.45 12.99
CA LEU A 289 12.27 -1.89 11.66
C LEU A 289 13.34 -3.00 11.74
N ARG A 290 14.31 -2.86 12.65
CA ARG A 290 15.35 -3.87 12.88
C ARG A 290 14.77 -5.20 13.36
N LEU A 291 13.83 -5.15 14.29
CA LEU A 291 13.16 -6.34 14.81
C LEU A 291 12.26 -6.99 13.77
N LEU A 292 11.52 -6.21 12.99
CA LEU A 292 10.73 -6.73 11.85
C LEU A 292 11.63 -7.43 10.82
N TYR A 293 12.76 -6.83 10.46
CA TYR A 293 13.76 -7.44 9.59
C TYR A 293 14.31 -8.75 10.16
N GLN A 294 14.66 -8.78 11.44
CA GLN A 294 15.17 -9.98 12.12
C GLN A 294 14.11 -11.09 12.18
N ASN A 295 12.86 -10.73 12.54
CA ASN A 295 11.75 -11.67 12.61
C ASN A 295 11.36 -12.24 11.23
N ALA A 296 11.64 -11.48 10.15
CA ALA A 296 11.51 -11.93 8.77
C ALA A 296 12.73 -12.76 8.30
N GLY A 297 13.70 -13.06 9.18
CA GLY A 297 14.91 -13.79 8.80
C GLY A 297 15.79 -13.06 7.77
N GLY A 298 15.74 -11.72 7.73
CA GLY A 298 16.42 -10.89 6.72
C GLY A 298 15.69 -10.81 5.39
N GLY A 299 14.50 -11.39 5.27
CA GLY A 299 13.62 -11.31 4.09
C GLY A 299 12.98 -9.94 3.90
N ILE A 300 12.03 -9.87 2.98
CA ILE A 300 11.28 -8.65 2.71
C ILE A 300 10.24 -8.41 3.82
N VAL A 301 10.14 -7.15 4.25
CA VAL A 301 9.16 -6.67 5.24
C VAL A 301 8.09 -5.85 4.53
N ARG A 302 6.82 -6.13 4.84
CA ARG A 302 5.67 -5.37 4.38
C ARG A 302 5.24 -4.38 5.45
N LEU A 303 5.10 -3.11 5.07
CA LEU A 303 4.52 -2.08 5.91
C LEU A 303 3.27 -1.53 5.23
N GLY A 304 2.11 -1.71 5.85
CA GLY A 304 0.90 -1.03 5.41
C GLY A 304 0.73 0.32 6.07
N GLY A 305 -0.22 1.11 5.57
CA GLY A 305 -0.52 2.43 6.10
C GLY A 305 0.17 3.56 5.34
N PHE A 306 -0.06 4.78 5.81
CA PHE A 306 0.46 5.99 5.15
C PHE A 306 0.91 7.02 6.19
N PRO A 307 2.14 7.58 6.07
CA PRO A 307 2.63 8.57 7.03
C PRO A 307 1.74 9.81 7.07
N PRO A 308 1.16 10.18 8.21
CA PRO A 308 0.22 11.30 8.30
C PRO A 308 0.94 12.65 8.42
N TRP A 309 1.85 12.95 7.50
CA TRP A 309 2.70 14.14 7.57
C TRP A 309 1.95 15.48 7.65
N PRO A 310 0.80 15.69 6.96
CA PRO A 310 0.11 16.98 7.08
C PRO A 310 -0.56 17.16 8.45
N PHE A 311 -0.70 16.09 9.22
CA PHE A 311 -1.42 16.08 10.48
C PHE A 311 -0.51 16.05 11.70
N LYS A 312 0.56 15.25 11.65
CA LYS A 312 1.44 15.00 12.80
C LYS A 312 2.82 15.61 12.68
N TYR A 313 3.30 15.81 11.46
CA TYR A 313 4.65 16.31 11.24
C TYR A 313 4.59 17.71 10.66
N THR A 314 5.64 18.47 10.94
CA THR A 314 5.80 19.73 10.27
C THR A 314 5.90 19.48 8.78
N THR A 315 5.39 20.37 8.02
CA THR A 315 5.15 20.18 6.63
C THR A 315 6.31 19.64 5.81
N HIS A 316 5.92 18.79 4.96
CA HIS A 316 6.39 18.60 3.63
C HIS A 316 7.40 19.67 3.16
N GLY A 317 8.61 19.51 3.52
CA GLY A 317 9.70 20.24 2.91
C GLY A 317 10.10 21.56 3.48
N ARG A 318 9.58 22.06 4.59
CA ARG A 318 10.03 23.35 5.16
C ARG A 318 9.84 23.53 6.64
N ALA A 319 9.68 22.47 7.36
CA ALA A 319 9.48 22.61 8.78
C ALA A 319 10.54 21.79 9.51
N GLY A 320 10.78 22.11 10.74
CA GLY A 320 11.92 21.59 11.45
C GLY A 320 13.24 22.18 10.92
N LYS A 321 14.27 21.37 10.93
CA LYS A 321 15.62 21.72 10.46
C LYS A 321 16.02 20.96 9.19
N HIS A 322 15.14 20.08 8.68
CA HIS A 322 15.42 19.35 7.45
C HIS A 322 14.89 20.10 6.24
N ASP A 323 15.63 20.05 5.15
CA ASP A 323 15.26 20.66 3.88
C ASP A 323 14.27 19.80 3.11
N GLY A 324 13.50 20.42 2.28
CA GLY A 324 12.68 20.06 1.15
C GLY A 324 12.37 18.60 0.80
N VAL A 325 12.62 17.64 1.69
CA VAL A 325 12.29 16.24 1.48
C VAL A 325 10.92 15.94 2.09
N PRO A 326 9.95 15.47 1.30
CA PRO A 326 8.67 15.01 1.84
C PRO A 326 8.85 13.94 2.90
N THR A 327 8.06 14.00 3.97
CA THR A 327 8.10 12.99 5.05
C THR A 327 7.89 11.56 4.51
N GLU A 328 7.05 11.41 3.51
CA GLU A 328 6.85 10.14 2.81
C GLU A 328 8.14 9.60 2.19
N TRP A 329 8.92 10.45 1.55
CA TRP A 329 10.17 10.05 0.90
C TRP A 329 11.24 9.68 1.91
N GLU A 330 11.36 10.45 3.00
CA GLU A 330 12.28 10.11 4.10
C GLU A 330 11.88 8.80 4.77
N PHE A 331 10.59 8.59 5.04
CA PHE A 331 10.09 7.33 5.58
C PHE A 331 10.43 6.17 4.64
N THR A 332 10.16 6.31 3.34
CA THR A 332 10.46 5.27 2.34
C THR A 332 11.96 4.98 2.25
N ARG A 333 12.81 6.03 2.24
CA ARG A 333 14.26 5.89 2.26
C ARG A 333 14.73 5.09 3.49
N LEU A 334 14.17 5.41 4.64
CA LEU A 334 14.54 4.79 5.91
C LEU A 334 14.14 3.31 5.96
N ILE A 335 12.89 3.01 5.66
CA ILE A 335 12.37 1.63 5.73
C ILE A 335 13.05 0.70 4.72
N SER A 336 13.36 1.20 3.52
CA SER A 336 14.01 0.42 2.47
C SER A 336 15.36 -0.12 2.92
N GLN A 337 16.06 0.58 3.82
CA GLN A 337 17.31 0.11 4.42
C GLN A 337 17.13 -1.13 5.33
N PHE A 338 15.90 -1.52 5.64
CA PHE A 338 15.54 -2.71 6.43
C PHE A 338 14.81 -3.76 5.60
N ASN A 339 14.99 -3.77 4.28
CA ASN A 339 14.26 -4.60 3.32
C ASN A 339 12.74 -4.39 3.37
N ALA A 340 12.29 -3.24 3.86
CA ALA A 340 10.87 -2.96 3.95
C ALA A 340 10.40 -2.12 2.75
N TYR A 341 9.23 -2.49 2.23
CA TYR A 341 8.44 -1.63 1.34
C TYR A 341 7.17 -1.20 2.04
N LYS A 342 6.59 -0.09 1.61
CA LYS A 342 5.26 0.32 2.06
C LYS A 342 4.21 0.07 0.98
N GLU A 343 2.98 -0.04 1.43
CA GLU A 343 1.79 0.05 0.61
C GLU A 343 0.98 1.23 1.14
N ALA A 344 0.72 2.21 0.28
CA ALA A 344 0.07 3.45 0.67
C ALA A 344 -1.42 3.21 0.89
N ASP A 345 -1.80 2.72 2.07
CA ASP A 345 -3.20 2.59 2.41
C ASP A 345 -3.80 3.96 2.64
N ALA A 346 -4.56 4.41 1.64
CA ALA A 346 -5.28 5.64 1.79
C ALA A 346 -6.38 5.49 2.86
N ALA A 347 -6.51 6.49 3.57
CA ALA A 347 -7.52 7.10 4.40
C ALA A 347 -8.81 6.34 4.71
N GLY A 348 -9.01 6.07 5.97
CA GLY A 348 -10.29 5.68 6.57
C GLY A 348 -10.78 4.27 6.22
N LEU A 349 -11.60 3.70 7.07
CA LEU A 349 -12.26 2.43 6.80
C LEU A 349 -13.08 2.47 5.49
N GLY A 350 -13.59 3.65 5.14
CA GLY A 350 -14.28 3.89 3.87
C GLY A 350 -13.44 3.63 2.62
N ALA A 351 -12.14 3.48 2.76
CA ALA A 351 -11.26 3.18 1.63
C ALA A 351 -11.26 1.68 1.26
N MET A 352 -11.18 0.77 2.25
CA MET A 352 -11.29 -0.67 2.05
C MET A 352 -11.49 -1.38 3.40
N ALA A 353 -12.66 -1.96 3.58
CA ALA A 353 -13.07 -2.59 4.83
C ALA A 353 -13.02 -4.13 4.82
N ASN A 354 -12.63 -4.75 3.71
CA ASN A 354 -12.76 -6.19 3.51
C ASN A 354 -11.48 -6.87 3.04
N ALA A 355 -10.32 -6.33 3.43
CA ALA A 355 -9.04 -6.89 2.98
C ALA A 355 -8.79 -8.28 3.55
N SER A 356 -9.17 -8.55 4.81
CA SER A 356 -9.07 -9.88 5.42
C SER A 356 -9.98 -10.91 4.76
N PHE A 357 -11.15 -10.49 4.30
CA PHE A 357 -12.08 -11.33 3.54
C PHE A 357 -11.54 -11.61 2.12
N SER A 358 -11.21 -10.53 1.41
CA SER A 358 -10.75 -10.58 0.02
C SER A 358 -9.43 -11.35 -0.14
N GLY A 359 -8.56 -11.32 0.88
CA GLY A 359 -7.30 -12.07 0.88
C GLY A 359 -7.49 -13.61 0.76
N HIS A 360 -8.69 -14.13 0.92
CA HIS A 360 -9.05 -15.55 0.69
C HIS A 360 -9.56 -15.82 -0.74
N TYR A 361 -9.70 -14.80 -1.58
CA TYR A 361 -10.14 -14.99 -2.96
C TYR A 361 -9.19 -15.91 -3.73
N PRO A 362 -9.69 -16.92 -4.48
CA PRO A 362 -8.89 -17.93 -5.14
C PRO A 362 -8.19 -17.36 -6.38
N LEU A 363 -6.95 -16.95 -6.24
CA LEU A 363 -6.11 -16.54 -7.37
C LEU A 363 -5.60 -17.75 -8.15
N LYS A 364 -5.49 -17.60 -9.48
CA LYS A 364 -4.76 -18.54 -10.33
C LYS A 364 -3.26 -18.50 -9.98
N GLU A 365 -2.57 -19.59 -10.22
CA GLU A 365 -1.11 -19.64 -10.09
C GLU A 365 -0.44 -18.64 -11.04
N ARG A 366 -1.00 -18.47 -12.25
CA ARG A 366 -0.50 -17.55 -13.27
C ARG A 366 -1.63 -16.91 -14.07
N TYR A 367 -1.47 -15.64 -14.36
CA TYR A 367 -2.28 -14.85 -15.27
C TYR A 367 -1.39 -14.45 -16.46
N ALA A 368 -1.86 -14.68 -17.70
CA ALA A 368 -1.19 -14.15 -18.87
C ALA A 368 -1.62 -12.70 -19.11
N GLN A 369 -0.75 -11.88 -19.73
CA GLN A 369 -1.20 -10.58 -20.26
C GLN A 369 -2.40 -10.81 -21.18
N PRO A 370 -3.48 -10.01 -21.01
CA PRO A 370 -4.67 -10.17 -21.85
C PRO A 370 -4.39 -9.94 -23.35
N ASN A 371 -3.44 -9.05 -23.63
CA ASN A 371 -3.03 -8.71 -24.98
C ASN A 371 -1.62 -9.23 -25.28
N PRO A 372 -1.36 -9.71 -26.50
CA PRO A 372 -0.01 -10.05 -26.93
C PRO A 372 0.91 -8.83 -26.78
N LYS A 373 2.13 -9.05 -26.29
CA LYS A 373 3.17 -8.00 -26.26
C LYS A 373 3.63 -7.74 -27.72
N PRO A 374 3.45 -6.51 -28.26
CA PRO A 374 3.88 -6.22 -29.63
C PRO A 374 5.39 -6.32 -29.78
N GLY A 375 5.83 -6.75 -30.95
CA GLY A 375 7.24 -6.95 -31.24
C GLY A 375 7.69 -6.27 -32.56
N PRO A 376 8.96 -6.51 -33.00
CA PRO A 376 9.54 -5.83 -34.16
C PRO A 376 8.72 -5.95 -35.44
N ALA A 377 8.08 -7.09 -35.71
CA ALA A 377 7.21 -7.27 -36.86
C ALA A 377 5.97 -6.35 -36.81
N ASP A 378 5.39 -6.17 -35.65
CA ASP A 378 4.25 -5.28 -35.44
C ASP A 378 4.66 -3.82 -35.61
N TRP A 379 5.82 -3.43 -35.06
CA TRP A 379 6.35 -2.06 -35.19
C TRP A 379 6.66 -1.70 -36.64
N ARG A 380 7.24 -2.62 -37.45
CA ARG A 380 7.46 -2.40 -38.90
C ARG A 380 6.13 -2.26 -39.64
N ARG A 381 5.17 -3.17 -39.41
CA ARG A 381 3.84 -3.10 -40.04
C ARG A 381 3.13 -1.76 -39.74
N ARG A 382 3.32 -1.20 -38.57
CA ARG A 382 2.76 0.10 -38.12
C ARG A 382 3.60 1.31 -38.60
N GLY A 383 4.74 1.10 -39.24
CA GLY A 383 5.65 2.16 -39.68
C GLY A 383 6.34 2.90 -38.52
N PHE A 384 6.53 2.23 -37.39
CA PHE A 384 7.27 2.78 -36.25
C PHE A 384 8.77 2.54 -36.37
N VAL A 385 9.15 1.49 -37.09
CA VAL A 385 10.53 1.13 -37.38
C VAL A 385 10.59 0.74 -38.85
N ASP A 386 11.60 1.23 -39.56
CA ASP A 386 11.84 0.87 -40.94
C ASP A 386 12.67 -0.44 -41.08
N GLU A 387 12.99 -0.84 -42.35
CA GLU A 387 13.77 -2.05 -42.60
C GLU A 387 15.22 -1.95 -42.10
N ALA A 388 15.75 -0.74 -41.97
CA ALA A 388 17.08 -0.46 -41.42
C ALA A 388 17.08 -0.37 -39.89
N ASN A 389 15.97 -0.71 -39.23
CA ASN A 389 15.74 -0.57 -37.77
C ASN A 389 15.86 0.89 -37.27
N GLN A 390 15.55 1.89 -38.13
CA GLN A 390 15.47 3.27 -37.70
C GLN A 390 14.07 3.56 -37.18
N VAL A 391 13.97 4.16 -35.99
CA VAL A 391 12.69 4.56 -35.38
C VAL A 391 12.16 5.80 -36.10
N ALA A 392 10.86 5.82 -36.42
CA ALA A 392 10.20 6.91 -37.12
C ALA A 392 10.34 8.26 -36.41
N PRO A 393 10.50 9.38 -37.16
CA PRO A 393 10.74 10.71 -36.60
C PRO A 393 9.44 11.35 -36.07
N ARG A 394 8.92 10.83 -34.96
CA ARG A 394 7.73 11.33 -34.23
C ARG A 394 7.90 11.19 -32.75
N LEU A 395 7.02 11.83 -31.97
CA LEU A 395 6.96 11.64 -30.53
C LEU A 395 6.11 10.41 -30.22
N PHE A 396 6.72 9.40 -29.59
CA PHE A 396 6.01 8.27 -29.01
C PHE A 396 5.63 8.58 -27.58
N VAL A 397 4.35 8.39 -27.23
CA VAL A 397 3.81 8.64 -25.88
C VAL A 397 3.32 7.31 -25.33
N GLY A 398 3.89 6.90 -24.20
CA GLY A 398 3.36 5.81 -23.38
C GLY A 398 2.64 6.39 -22.16
N HIS A 399 1.41 5.96 -21.91
CA HIS A 399 0.67 6.38 -20.72
C HIS A 399 0.94 5.43 -19.56
N TYR A 400 1.54 5.97 -18.50
CA TYR A 400 1.60 5.35 -17.18
C TYR A 400 0.35 5.76 -16.40
N VAL A 401 -0.60 4.83 -16.25
CA VAL A 401 -1.83 5.04 -15.47
C VAL A 401 -1.52 4.64 -14.03
N GLY A 402 -1.18 5.58 -13.20
CA GLY A 402 -0.51 5.35 -11.91
C GLY A 402 -1.26 5.75 -10.67
N ASP A 403 -0.53 5.63 -9.59
CA ASP A 403 -0.89 5.70 -8.17
C ASP A 403 -1.77 4.53 -7.70
N TYR A 404 -1.53 3.36 -8.26
CA TYR A 404 -2.09 2.11 -7.73
C TYR A 404 -1.04 1.38 -6.88
N ASP A 405 -0.49 2.08 -5.90
CA ASP A 405 0.41 1.61 -4.85
C ASP A 405 -0.34 1.30 -3.53
N SER A 406 -1.66 1.51 -3.54
CA SER A 406 -2.57 1.24 -2.45
C SER A 406 -3.63 0.21 -2.86
N PRO A 407 -3.87 -0.84 -2.07
CA PRO A 407 -4.97 -1.77 -2.33
C PRO A 407 -6.33 -1.06 -2.30
N SER A 408 -6.46 -0.01 -1.50
CA SER A 408 -7.67 0.79 -1.44
C SER A 408 -7.97 1.51 -2.75
N TRP A 409 -6.94 2.02 -3.44
CA TRP A 409 -7.12 2.63 -4.76
C TRP A 409 -7.54 1.62 -5.81
N LEU A 410 -6.93 0.43 -5.85
CA LEU A 410 -7.37 -0.65 -6.72
C LEU A 410 -8.82 -1.04 -6.43
N TYR A 411 -9.15 -1.21 -5.16
CA TYR A 411 -10.46 -1.62 -4.70
C TYR A 411 -11.57 -0.66 -5.13
N LYS A 412 -11.30 0.66 -5.08
CA LYS A 412 -12.27 1.72 -5.39
C LYS A 412 -12.30 2.10 -6.87
N ALA A 413 -11.13 2.27 -7.49
CA ALA A 413 -11.02 2.84 -8.82
C ALA A 413 -11.27 1.82 -9.93
N VAL A 414 -10.81 0.58 -9.78
CA VAL A 414 -10.96 -0.44 -10.83
C VAL A 414 -12.42 -0.66 -11.21
N PRO A 415 -13.40 -0.85 -10.30
CA PRO A 415 -14.80 -1.01 -10.68
C PRO A 415 -15.35 0.17 -11.46
N ALA A 416 -14.98 1.39 -11.08
CA ALA A 416 -15.46 2.61 -11.73
C ALA A 416 -14.81 2.82 -13.11
N PHE A 417 -13.48 2.71 -13.19
CA PHE A 417 -12.73 3.01 -14.42
C PHE A 417 -12.88 1.92 -15.47
N PHE A 418 -13.01 0.66 -15.07
CA PHE A 418 -13.22 -0.45 -16.01
C PHE A 418 -14.63 -0.46 -16.62
N ARG A 419 -15.56 0.33 -16.08
CA ARG A 419 -16.90 0.55 -16.62
C ARG A 419 -17.01 1.86 -17.43
N ASP A 420 -15.91 2.63 -17.58
CA ASP A 420 -15.89 3.84 -18.41
C ASP A 420 -16.11 3.46 -19.89
N ALA A 421 -17.14 4.02 -20.51
CA ALA A 421 -17.51 3.73 -21.89
C ALA A 421 -16.46 4.13 -22.94
N LYS A 422 -15.50 4.97 -22.56
CA LYS A 422 -14.38 5.37 -23.43
C LYS A 422 -13.12 4.50 -23.25
N ARG A 423 -13.15 3.54 -22.33
CA ARG A 423 -12.05 2.60 -22.15
C ARG A 423 -11.83 1.77 -23.42
N GLY A 424 -10.58 1.49 -23.74
CA GLY A 424 -10.21 0.79 -24.98
C GLY A 424 -10.03 1.68 -26.21
N GLN A 425 -10.27 3.00 -26.12
CA GLN A 425 -10.03 3.93 -27.22
C GLN A 425 -8.55 4.33 -27.36
N VAL A 426 -7.77 4.23 -26.27
CA VAL A 426 -6.36 4.62 -26.21
C VAL A 426 -5.58 3.50 -25.53
N PRO A 427 -4.37 3.14 -25.97
CA PRO A 427 -3.50 2.23 -25.27
C PRO A 427 -3.11 2.77 -23.89
N LEU A 428 -3.31 1.98 -22.85
CA LEU A 428 -3.04 2.36 -21.46
C LEU A 428 -2.13 1.33 -20.78
N GLY A 429 -1.10 1.81 -20.10
CA GLY A 429 -0.28 1.02 -19.19
C GLY A 429 -0.80 1.12 -17.75
N TRP A 430 -1.66 0.20 -17.34
CA TRP A 430 -2.16 0.13 -15.97
C TRP A 430 -1.05 -0.30 -15.03
N ALA A 431 -0.57 0.63 -14.22
CA ALA A 431 0.57 0.43 -13.34
C ALA A 431 0.12 -0.02 -11.95
N PHE A 432 -0.23 -1.29 -11.84
CA PHE A 432 -0.67 -1.89 -10.59
C PHE A 432 0.53 -2.53 -9.87
N ASP A 433 0.73 -2.19 -8.59
CA ASP A 433 1.69 -2.93 -7.78
C ASP A 433 1.19 -4.37 -7.59
N PRO A 434 1.88 -5.38 -8.12
CA PRO A 434 1.33 -6.73 -8.20
C PRO A 434 1.19 -7.44 -6.85
N ASN A 435 1.89 -6.97 -5.80
CA ASN A 435 1.78 -7.43 -4.43
C ASN A 435 0.46 -7.03 -3.75
N LEU A 436 -0.25 -6.01 -4.28
CA LEU A 436 -1.55 -5.60 -3.77
C LEU A 436 -2.62 -6.69 -3.93
N ALA A 437 -2.36 -7.68 -4.80
CA ALA A 437 -3.16 -8.89 -4.91
C ALA A 437 -3.28 -9.71 -3.60
N ASP A 438 -2.43 -9.48 -2.63
CA ASP A 438 -2.54 -10.15 -1.33
C ASP A 438 -3.69 -9.61 -0.47
N ARG A 439 -4.17 -8.39 -0.78
CA ARG A 439 -5.26 -7.71 -0.05
C ARG A 439 -6.45 -7.36 -0.93
N ALA A 440 -6.21 -7.05 -2.20
CA ALA A 440 -7.25 -6.76 -3.20
C ALA A 440 -7.14 -7.70 -4.42
N PRO A 441 -7.07 -9.03 -4.22
CA PRO A 441 -6.85 -9.99 -5.32
C PRO A 441 -7.92 -9.91 -6.40
N GLN A 442 -9.17 -9.67 -6.01
CA GLN A 442 -10.30 -9.54 -6.91
C GLN A 442 -10.15 -8.37 -7.88
N ALA A 443 -9.52 -7.26 -7.47
CA ALA A 443 -9.38 -6.10 -8.31
C ALA A 443 -8.43 -6.36 -9.49
N LEU A 444 -7.31 -7.04 -9.25
CA LEU A 444 -6.41 -7.45 -10.32
C LEU A 444 -7.06 -8.53 -11.19
N ALA A 445 -7.68 -9.55 -10.59
CA ALA A 445 -8.35 -10.62 -11.35
C ALA A 445 -9.48 -10.08 -12.24
N TYR A 446 -10.27 -9.13 -11.71
CA TYR A 446 -11.30 -8.41 -12.47
C TYR A 446 -10.69 -7.64 -13.64
N ALA A 447 -9.62 -6.87 -13.40
CA ALA A 447 -8.97 -6.08 -14.43
C ALA A 447 -8.46 -6.95 -15.58
N TYR A 448 -7.78 -8.05 -15.27
CA TYR A 448 -7.31 -9.00 -16.29
C TYR A 448 -8.45 -9.66 -17.08
N ARG A 449 -9.56 -9.97 -16.40
CA ARG A 449 -10.72 -10.61 -17.04
C ARG A 449 -11.46 -9.66 -17.98
N HIS A 450 -11.52 -8.37 -17.63
CA HIS A 450 -12.28 -7.36 -18.37
C HIS A 450 -11.41 -6.46 -19.25
N ALA A 451 -10.16 -6.84 -19.50
CA ALA A 451 -9.27 -6.05 -20.33
C ALA A 451 -9.78 -5.90 -21.77
N THR A 452 -9.63 -4.71 -22.34
CA THR A 452 -9.82 -4.44 -23.77
C THR A 452 -8.51 -4.69 -24.54
N SER A 453 -8.53 -4.60 -25.87
CA SER A 453 -7.33 -4.72 -26.70
C SER A 453 -6.29 -3.60 -26.49
N ASN A 454 -6.64 -2.56 -25.73
CA ASN A 454 -5.78 -1.42 -25.43
C ASN A 454 -5.40 -1.32 -23.94
N ASP A 455 -5.70 -2.34 -23.12
CA ASP A 455 -5.28 -2.42 -21.72
C ASP A 455 -4.05 -3.33 -21.59
N PHE A 456 -2.97 -2.77 -21.06
CA PHE A 456 -1.73 -3.48 -20.76
C PHE A 456 -1.38 -3.29 -19.30
N PHE A 457 -0.92 -4.36 -18.63
CA PHE A 457 -0.61 -4.32 -17.21
C PHE A 457 0.90 -4.30 -17.00
N ILE A 458 1.35 -3.37 -16.19
CA ILE A 458 2.75 -3.20 -15.77
C ILE A 458 2.79 -3.08 -14.25
N ALA A 459 3.96 -3.32 -13.65
CA ALA A 459 4.11 -3.04 -12.23
C ALA A 459 4.20 -1.53 -11.98
N GLY A 460 3.70 -1.11 -10.84
CA GLY A 460 3.75 0.29 -10.41
C GLY A 460 5.11 0.69 -9.83
N ASN A 461 5.07 1.23 -8.64
CA ASN A 461 6.20 1.86 -7.96
C ASN A 461 7.29 0.84 -7.56
N SER A 462 8.48 0.98 -8.14
CA SER A 462 9.66 0.18 -7.84
C SER A 462 9.51 -1.33 -8.00
N GLY A 463 8.37 -1.81 -8.51
CA GLY A 463 8.12 -3.22 -8.79
C GLY A 463 6.96 -3.81 -7.99
N ALA A 464 7.23 -4.71 -7.03
CA ALA A 464 6.20 -5.31 -6.20
C ALA A 464 6.13 -4.65 -4.81
N GLY A 465 5.92 -3.33 -4.79
CA GLY A 465 5.78 -2.49 -3.61
C GLY A 465 6.62 -1.21 -3.66
N TYR A 466 6.22 -0.23 -2.88
CA TYR A 466 6.81 1.11 -2.85
C TYR A 466 8.06 1.12 -1.95
N LEU A 467 9.24 1.11 -2.56
CA LEU A 467 10.51 1.26 -1.86
C LEU A 467 11.53 2.03 -2.72
N ASN A 468 12.61 2.48 -2.08
CA ASN A 468 13.73 3.12 -2.76
C ASN A 468 14.80 2.07 -3.07
N PRO A 469 15.03 1.67 -4.35
CA PRO A 469 15.97 0.59 -4.69
C PRO A 469 17.41 0.87 -4.24
N ARG A 470 17.85 2.14 -4.32
CA ARG A 470 19.20 2.53 -3.89
C ARG A 470 19.41 2.33 -2.39
N ALA A 471 18.36 2.45 -1.57
CA ALA A 471 18.43 2.20 -0.14
C ALA A 471 18.55 0.70 0.24
N LEU A 472 18.38 -0.20 -0.71
CA LEU A 472 18.69 -1.63 -0.51
C LEU A 472 20.20 -1.91 -0.51
N THR A 473 21.01 -1.01 -1.08
CA THR A 473 22.47 -1.13 -1.18
C THR A 473 23.20 -0.07 -0.35
N ASN A 474 22.69 1.18 -0.33
CA ASN A 474 23.22 2.28 0.47
C ASN A 474 22.43 2.40 1.79
N ARG A 475 22.99 1.89 2.90
CA ARG A 475 22.27 1.60 4.15
C ARG A 475 22.87 2.23 5.40
N PRO A 476 23.09 3.57 5.43
CA PRO A 476 23.80 4.23 6.54
C PRO A 476 23.07 4.13 7.88
N ASP A 477 21.72 4.14 7.91
CA ASP A 477 20.95 4.08 9.16
C ASP A 477 20.83 2.65 9.70
N SER A 478 20.84 1.62 8.85
CA SER A 478 20.67 0.24 9.28
C SER A 478 21.98 -0.53 9.46
N GLY A 479 22.98 -0.27 8.62
CA GLY A 479 24.23 -1.04 8.56
C GLY A 479 24.06 -2.51 8.15
N LEU A 480 22.89 -2.89 7.60
CA LEU A 480 22.56 -4.27 7.23
C LEU A 480 23.21 -4.66 5.89
N PRO A 481 23.40 -5.95 5.61
CA PRO A 481 23.81 -6.44 4.29
C PRO A 481 22.83 -6.02 3.19
N SER A 482 23.28 -5.97 1.92
CA SER A 482 22.44 -5.62 0.79
C SER A 482 21.14 -6.44 0.74
N GLY A 483 20.00 -5.75 0.60
CA GLY A 483 18.66 -6.34 0.46
C GLY A 483 18.26 -6.66 -0.97
N LEU A 484 19.11 -6.31 -1.94
CA LEU A 484 18.77 -6.35 -3.35
C LEU A 484 18.38 -7.74 -3.84
N LYS A 485 19.05 -8.79 -3.34
CA LYS A 485 18.69 -10.17 -3.73
C LYS A 485 17.33 -10.60 -3.16
N ALA A 486 17.00 -10.19 -1.94
CA ALA A 486 15.69 -10.46 -1.36
C ALA A 486 14.58 -9.76 -2.16
N TRP A 487 14.83 -8.52 -2.56
CA TRP A 487 13.91 -7.75 -3.41
C TRP A 487 13.73 -8.36 -4.80
N GLU A 488 14.81 -8.77 -5.44
CA GLU A 488 14.77 -9.47 -6.73
C GLU A 488 13.87 -10.72 -6.68
N VAL A 489 14.07 -11.58 -5.67
CA VAL A 489 13.28 -12.81 -5.50
C VAL A 489 11.80 -12.47 -5.25
N HIS A 490 11.53 -11.47 -4.41
CA HIS A 490 10.18 -11.00 -4.13
C HIS A 490 9.48 -10.52 -5.41
N CYS A 491 10.09 -9.61 -6.17
CA CYS A 491 9.52 -9.09 -7.41
C CYS A 491 9.31 -10.20 -8.45
N GLN A 492 10.29 -11.10 -8.64
CA GLN A 492 10.16 -12.20 -9.60
C GLN A 492 8.90 -13.05 -9.38
N ALA A 493 8.54 -13.32 -8.11
CA ALA A 493 7.36 -14.11 -7.79
C ALA A 493 6.06 -13.46 -8.28
N TYR A 494 5.89 -12.17 -7.99
CA TYR A 494 4.70 -11.43 -8.39
C TYR A 494 4.67 -11.14 -9.90
N PHE A 495 5.78 -10.72 -10.49
CA PHE A 495 5.87 -10.48 -11.94
C PHE A 495 5.55 -11.73 -12.75
N LYS A 496 6.06 -12.89 -12.30
CA LYS A 496 5.74 -14.18 -12.92
C LYS A 496 4.25 -14.51 -12.84
N ARG A 497 3.62 -14.27 -11.66
CA ARG A 497 2.18 -14.55 -11.48
C ARG A 497 1.32 -13.72 -12.43
N TRP A 498 1.63 -12.44 -12.58
CA TRP A 498 0.84 -11.48 -13.35
C TRP A 498 1.37 -11.23 -14.76
N ASP A 499 2.38 -11.98 -15.20
CA ASP A 499 3.03 -11.83 -16.53
C ASP A 499 3.47 -10.39 -16.83
N MET A 500 3.93 -9.68 -15.83
CA MET A 500 4.49 -8.34 -15.94
C MET A 500 5.99 -8.41 -16.21
N SER A 501 6.54 -7.46 -16.97
CA SER A 501 7.97 -7.37 -17.29
C SER A 501 8.45 -5.93 -17.51
N ILE A 502 7.63 -4.96 -17.07
CA ILE A 502 7.95 -3.54 -17.03
C ILE A 502 7.68 -3.02 -15.61
N THR A 503 8.61 -2.25 -15.05
CA THR A 503 8.41 -1.45 -13.84
C THR A 503 8.04 -0.04 -14.26
N GLY A 504 6.90 0.46 -13.82
CA GLY A 504 6.36 1.75 -14.23
C GLY A 504 7.28 2.92 -13.95
N PHE A 505 7.84 2.99 -12.73
CA PHE A 505 9.00 3.81 -12.42
C PHE A 505 9.77 3.24 -11.21
N MET A 506 11.07 3.48 -11.18
CA MET A 506 11.92 3.20 -10.04
C MET A 506 12.01 4.45 -9.17
N LEU A 507 11.62 4.32 -7.90
CA LEU A 507 11.71 5.43 -6.96
C LEU A 507 13.18 5.70 -6.62
N ASP A 508 13.65 6.89 -6.91
CA ASP A 508 15.02 7.32 -6.60
C ASP A 508 15.04 8.70 -5.91
N GLY A 509 16.18 9.33 -5.77
CA GLY A 509 16.35 10.69 -5.25
C GLY A 509 16.69 10.75 -3.77
N ALA A 510 15.81 10.39 -2.86
CA ALA A 510 16.07 10.49 -1.41
C ALA A 510 17.27 9.63 -0.93
N SER A 511 17.64 8.58 -1.67
CA SER A 511 18.85 7.76 -1.42
C SER A 511 19.93 7.93 -2.48
N GLY A 512 19.77 8.89 -3.38
CA GLY A 512 20.58 9.06 -4.59
C GLY A 512 20.05 8.25 -5.76
N ALA A 513 20.60 8.50 -6.95
CA ALA A 513 20.22 7.78 -8.17
C ALA A 513 20.57 6.29 -8.08
N SER A 514 19.74 5.46 -8.71
CA SER A 514 20.04 4.04 -8.90
C SER A 514 21.30 3.87 -9.76
N THR A 515 22.05 2.81 -9.51
CA THR A 515 23.30 2.48 -10.24
C THR A 515 23.10 1.22 -11.07
N GLU A 516 24.11 0.87 -11.88
CA GLU A 516 24.11 -0.39 -12.66
C GLU A 516 23.88 -1.63 -11.79
N THR A 517 24.18 -1.57 -10.49
CA THR A 517 23.93 -2.67 -9.54
C THR A 517 22.44 -2.89 -9.33
N GLU A 518 21.68 -1.84 -9.09
CA GLU A 518 20.23 -1.90 -8.93
C GLU A 518 19.57 -2.28 -10.26
N PHE A 519 19.97 -1.64 -11.37
CA PHE A 519 19.45 -1.97 -12.71
C PHE A 519 19.72 -3.42 -13.10
N ALA A 520 20.87 -4.00 -12.75
CA ALA A 520 21.16 -5.42 -13.01
C ALA A 520 20.22 -6.38 -12.28
N ALA A 521 19.76 -6.01 -11.09
CA ALA A 521 18.73 -6.78 -10.38
C ALA A 521 17.36 -6.64 -11.06
N TYR A 522 16.99 -5.42 -11.46
CA TYR A 522 15.75 -5.16 -12.18
C TYR A 522 15.68 -5.88 -13.53
N ALA A 523 16.79 -6.02 -14.25
CA ALA A 523 16.86 -6.76 -15.51
C ALA A 523 16.34 -8.21 -15.41
N ARG A 524 16.31 -8.78 -14.20
CA ARG A 524 15.88 -10.17 -13.99
C ARG A 524 14.38 -10.34 -13.85
N PHE A 525 13.62 -9.27 -13.57
CA PHE A 525 12.17 -9.32 -13.49
C PHE A 525 11.47 -8.26 -14.34
N SER A 526 12.17 -7.19 -14.72
CA SER A 526 11.66 -6.09 -15.54
C SER A 526 12.48 -5.89 -16.83
N PRO A 527 12.73 -6.95 -17.63
CA PRO A 527 13.63 -6.87 -18.79
C PRO A 527 13.11 -6.00 -19.93
N ASP A 528 11.80 -5.77 -20.01
CA ASP A 528 11.19 -5.05 -21.12
C ASP A 528 11.21 -3.53 -20.93
N GLY A 529 11.40 -3.03 -19.71
CA GLY A 529 11.55 -1.58 -19.49
C GLY A 529 11.43 -1.16 -18.03
N ALA A 530 11.89 0.06 -17.74
CA ALA A 530 11.66 0.72 -16.48
C ALA A 530 11.50 2.23 -16.67
N GLY A 531 10.47 2.81 -16.04
CA GLY A 531 10.41 4.25 -15.83
C GLY A 531 11.44 4.67 -14.77
N THR A 532 11.89 5.92 -14.82
CA THR A 532 12.80 6.49 -13.83
C THR A 532 12.32 7.87 -13.41
N HIS A 533 12.74 8.33 -12.23
CA HIS A 533 12.24 9.59 -11.69
C HIS A 533 13.16 10.79 -12.04
N PHE A 534 14.47 10.63 -11.84
CA PHE A 534 15.44 11.73 -11.96
C PHE A 534 16.31 11.71 -13.21
N GLU A 535 16.22 10.70 -14.06
CA GLU A 535 16.90 10.73 -15.36
C GLU A 535 16.39 11.90 -16.20
N LYS A 536 17.24 12.40 -17.09
CA LYS A 536 16.87 13.50 -18.02
C LYS A 536 16.36 12.99 -19.36
N ASN A 537 16.93 11.90 -19.84
CA ASN A 537 16.70 11.34 -21.16
C ASN A 537 16.51 9.82 -21.08
N PRO A 538 15.87 9.20 -22.07
CA PRO A 538 15.90 7.74 -22.22
C PRO A 538 17.33 7.20 -22.26
N ALA A 539 17.54 6.04 -21.64
CA ALA A 539 18.85 5.39 -21.54
C ALA A 539 18.75 3.87 -21.60
N MET A 540 19.90 3.20 -21.62
CA MET A 540 20.01 1.75 -21.44
C MET A 540 20.87 1.46 -20.22
N HIS A 541 20.29 0.77 -19.22
CA HIS A 541 20.99 0.33 -18.03
C HIS A 541 20.88 -1.18 -17.87
N ALA A 542 21.98 -1.90 -17.71
CA ALA A 542 21.98 -3.37 -17.58
C ALA A 542 21.10 -4.08 -18.63
N LYS A 543 21.04 -3.55 -19.86
CA LYS A 543 20.19 -4.01 -20.97
C LYS A 543 18.68 -3.69 -20.83
N ILE A 544 18.26 -2.92 -19.84
CA ILE A 544 16.89 -2.44 -19.73
C ILE A 544 16.79 -1.07 -20.40
N PRO A 545 15.83 -0.84 -21.30
CA PRO A 545 15.49 0.51 -21.75
C PRO A 545 14.82 1.26 -20.62
N THR A 546 15.29 2.47 -20.32
CA THR A 546 14.72 3.35 -19.32
C THR A 546 14.20 4.64 -19.93
N CYS A 547 13.21 5.24 -19.30
CA CYS A 547 12.68 6.55 -19.68
C CYS A 547 12.24 7.32 -18.44
N PRO A 548 12.64 8.60 -18.32
CA PRO A 548 12.14 9.44 -17.24
C PRO A 548 10.64 9.68 -17.38
N GLU A 549 9.92 9.47 -16.29
CA GLU A 549 8.51 9.85 -16.22
C GLU A 549 8.33 11.37 -16.21
N ARG A 550 7.19 11.82 -16.69
CA ARG A 550 6.79 13.23 -16.67
C ARG A 550 5.31 13.32 -16.37
N ASP A 551 4.97 14.08 -15.34
CA ASP A 551 3.58 14.36 -15.00
C ASP A 551 2.90 15.20 -16.09
N LEU A 552 1.69 14.79 -16.44
CA LEU A 552 0.82 15.59 -17.28
C LEU A 552 -0.08 16.49 -16.41
N PRO A 553 -0.44 17.70 -16.92
CA PRO A 553 -1.42 18.54 -16.26
C PRO A 553 -2.79 17.87 -16.12
N ASP A 554 -3.55 18.29 -15.12
CA ASP A 554 -4.87 17.70 -14.80
C ASP A 554 -5.92 17.87 -15.90
N SER A 555 -5.94 19.01 -16.60
CA SER A 555 -6.89 19.20 -17.70
C SER A 555 -6.40 18.54 -18.99
N ALA A 556 -7.31 17.91 -19.72
CA ALA A 556 -6.99 17.23 -20.96
C ALA A 556 -6.44 18.19 -22.03
N GLU A 557 -6.91 19.43 -22.08
CA GLU A 557 -6.42 20.47 -22.98
C GLU A 557 -4.97 20.86 -22.67
N ALA A 558 -4.64 21.05 -21.38
CA ALA A 558 -3.29 21.40 -20.98
C ALA A 558 -2.33 20.22 -21.22
N ALA A 559 -2.77 19.00 -20.95
CA ALA A 559 -2.00 17.78 -21.23
C ALA A 559 -1.72 17.63 -22.73
N ALA A 560 -2.73 17.78 -23.58
CA ALA A 560 -2.58 17.72 -25.04
C ALA A 560 -1.60 18.80 -25.56
N ARG A 561 -1.69 20.02 -25.04
CA ARG A 561 -0.74 21.10 -25.40
C ARG A 561 0.70 20.74 -25.04
N VAL A 562 0.95 20.23 -23.82
CA VAL A 562 2.30 19.80 -23.39
C VAL A 562 2.84 18.70 -24.29
N ILE A 563 2.02 17.73 -24.70
CA ILE A 563 2.41 16.67 -25.62
C ILE A 563 2.76 17.25 -27.01
N ALA A 564 1.92 18.16 -27.53
CA ALA A 564 2.16 18.81 -28.83
C ALA A 564 3.44 19.65 -28.83
N GLU A 565 3.70 20.42 -27.76
CA GLU A 565 4.93 21.20 -27.61
C GLU A 565 6.18 20.29 -27.58
N ARG A 566 6.09 19.14 -26.89
CA ARG A 566 7.17 18.14 -26.92
C ARG A 566 7.38 17.54 -28.30
N ALA A 567 6.32 17.26 -29.05
CA ALA A 567 6.44 16.77 -30.42
C ALA A 567 7.17 17.78 -31.31
N LYS A 568 6.88 19.07 -31.20
CA LYS A 568 7.62 20.15 -31.89
C LYS A 568 9.10 20.18 -31.48
N ALA A 569 9.39 19.96 -30.21
CA ALA A 569 10.76 19.96 -29.69
C ALA A 569 11.62 18.79 -30.22
N THR A 570 11.04 17.74 -30.78
CA THR A 570 11.81 16.63 -31.39
C THR A 570 12.56 17.04 -32.66
N GLN A 571 12.12 18.11 -33.33
CA GLN A 571 12.73 18.64 -34.57
C GLN A 571 12.88 17.57 -35.65
N GLY A 572 11.87 16.72 -35.82
CA GLY A 572 11.90 15.65 -36.83
C GLY A 572 12.82 14.46 -36.46
N ARG A 573 13.15 14.28 -35.21
CA ARG A 573 13.84 13.10 -34.67
C ARG A 573 12.88 12.24 -33.86
N PRO A 574 13.18 10.95 -33.62
CA PRO A 574 12.41 10.15 -32.66
C PRO A 574 12.44 10.78 -31.27
N GLY A 575 11.28 10.87 -30.64
CA GLY A 575 11.13 11.36 -29.26
C GLY A 575 10.32 10.39 -28.42
N PHE A 576 10.52 10.43 -27.11
CA PHE A 576 9.83 9.54 -26.17
C PHE A 576 9.32 10.33 -24.98
N LEU A 577 8.06 10.09 -24.59
CA LEU A 577 7.41 10.66 -23.43
C LEU A 577 6.72 9.56 -22.63
N TRP A 578 7.28 9.19 -21.47
CA TRP A 578 6.64 8.36 -20.50
C TRP A 578 5.75 9.25 -19.63
N ALA A 579 4.47 9.31 -19.98
CA ALA A 579 3.52 10.28 -19.45
C ALA A 579 2.80 9.69 -18.22
N ARG A 580 3.11 10.21 -17.03
CA ARG A 580 2.45 9.86 -15.80
C ARG A 580 1.17 10.68 -15.62
N SER A 581 0.09 10.01 -15.20
CA SER A 581 -1.18 10.65 -14.87
C SER A 581 -1.80 9.93 -13.67
N ILE A 582 -2.03 10.69 -12.59
CA ILE A 582 -2.47 10.15 -11.31
C ILE A 582 -3.98 9.93 -11.34
N LEU A 583 -4.44 8.68 -11.16
CA LEU A 583 -5.84 8.28 -10.96
C LEU A 583 -6.83 8.91 -11.97
N LYS A 584 -6.40 9.07 -13.24
CA LYS A 584 -7.29 9.55 -14.30
C LYS A 584 -8.13 8.42 -14.88
N SER A 585 -9.39 8.72 -15.21
CA SER A 585 -10.27 7.76 -15.88
C SER A 585 -9.89 7.54 -17.34
N PRO A 586 -10.24 6.41 -17.96
CA PRO A 586 -10.06 6.18 -19.40
C PRO A 586 -10.65 7.29 -20.27
N GLY A 587 -11.77 7.89 -19.84
CA GLY A 587 -12.39 9.03 -20.52
C GLY A 587 -11.48 10.25 -20.62
N TRP A 588 -10.63 10.48 -19.62
CA TRP A 588 -9.66 11.57 -19.66
C TRP A 588 -8.58 11.34 -20.74
N TYR A 589 -8.03 10.14 -20.85
CA TYR A 589 -7.04 9.80 -21.89
C TYR A 589 -7.62 9.87 -23.31
N ALA A 590 -8.88 9.43 -23.47
CA ALA A 590 -9.59 9.56 -24.73
C ALA A 590 -9.78 11.04 -25.09
N GLU A 591 -10.06 11.90 -24.14
CA GLU A 591 -10.21 13.34 -24.33
C GLU A 591 -8.87 14.00 -24.70
N VAL A 592 -7.76 13.67 -24.02
CA VAL A 592 -6.42 14.14 -24.42
C VAL A 592 -6.13 13.80 -25.88
N SER A 593 -6.39 12.55 -26.28
CA SER A 593 -6.16 12.09 -27.65
C SER A 593 -7.07 12.78 -28.66
N ARG A 594 -8.32 13.10 -28.30
CA ARG A 594 -9.24 13.87 -29.13
C ARG A 594 -8.73 15.30 -29.34
N VAL A 595 -8.36 15.99 -28.27
CA VAL A 595 -7.83 17.36 -28.31
C VAL A 595 -6.55 17.44 -29.13
N LEU A 596 -5.64 16.47 -29.00
CA LEU A 596 -4.44 16.39 -29.83
C LEU A 596 -4.79 16.34 -31.32
N ARG A 597 -5.70 15.46 -31.75
CA ARG A 597 -6.07 15.32 -33.16
C ARG A 597 -6.77 16.56 -33.71
N GLU A 598 -7.62 17.22 -32.91
CA GLU A 598 -8.44 18.33 -33.36
C GLU A 598 -7.72 19.69 -33.33
N ARG A 599 -6.91 19.94 -32.29
CA ARG A 599 -6.27 21.24 -32.07
C ARG A 599 -4.79 21.28 -32.42
N HIS A 600 -4.17 20.12 -32.58
CA HIS A 600 -2.74 20.00 -32.88
C HIS A 600 -2.50 18.94 -33.99
N PRO A 601 -3.22 18.99 -35.12
CA PRO A 601 -3.12 17.98 -36.17
C PRO A 601 -1.72 17.92 -36.81
N GLU A 602 -0.95 19.00 -36.70
CA GLU A 602 0.43 19.09 -37.19
C GLU A 602 1.44 18.37 -36.29
N ALA A 603 1.05 18.03 -35.04
CA ALA A 603 1.95 17.38 -34.11
C ALA A 603 2.14 15.89 -34.49
N ALA A 604 3.36 15.50 -34.84
CA ALA A 604 3.70 14.12 -35.13
C ALA A 604 3.78 13.30 -33.82
N VAL A 605 2.62 12.88 -33.31
CA VAL A 605 2.47 12.13 -32.06
C VAL A 605 1.88 10.76 -32.34
N GLU A 606 2.41 9.74 -31.66
CA GLU A 606 1.84 8.39 -31.66
C GLU A 606 1.70 7.91 -30.21
N VAL A 607 0.49 7.57 -29.78
CA VAL A 607 0.24 6.96 -28.48
C VAL A 607 0.36 5.44 -28.62
N VAL A 608 1.22 4.83 -27.84
CA VAL A 608 1.54 3.40 -27.91
C VAL A 608 1.44 2.70 -26.56
N ASP A 609 1.30 1.39 -26.60
CA ASP A 609 1.34 0.56 -25.40
C ASP A 609 2.74 0.56 -24.75
N PRO A 610 2.86 0.21 -23.47
CA PRO A 610 4.14 0.23 -22.75
C PRO A 610 5.23 -0.66 -23.37
N TYR A 611 4.87 -1.83 -23.90
CA TYR A 611 5.83 -2.76 -24.49
C TYR A 611 6.39 -2.23 -25.81
N THR A 612 5.53 -1.66 -26.64
CA THR A 612 5.96 -0.91 -27.85
C THR A 612 6.83 0.28 -27.46
N PHE A 613 6.43 1.05 -26.46
CA PHE A 613 7.14 2.25 -26.02
C PHE A 613 8.61 1.95 -25.64
N PHE A 614 8.82 1.06 -24.70
CA PHE A 614 10.16 0.69 -24.24
C PHE A 614 10.94 -0.12 -25.31
N GLY A 615 10.24 -0.91 -26.11
CA GLY A 615 10.84 -1.62 -27.23
C GLY A 615 11.43 -0.69 -28.28
N LEU A 616 10.73 0.40 -28.61
CA LEU A 616 11.21 1.42 -29.55
C LEU A 616 12.40 2.21 -28.98
N ILE A 617 12.43 2.50 -27.68
CA ILE A 617 13.60 3.09 -27.03
C ILE A 617 14.82 2.17 -27.18
N ARG A 618 14.65 0.88 -26.94
CA ARG A 618 15.73 -0.10 -27.10
C ARG A 618 16.27 -0.10 -28.52
N VAL A 619 15.40 -0.14 -29.52
CA VAL A 619 15.81 -0.10 -30.96
C VAL A 619 16.54 1.20 -31.25
N HIS A 620 16.00 2.34 -30.84
CA HIS A 620 16.58 3.66 -31.08
C HIS A 620 17.99 3.80 -30.49
N LEU A 621 18.19 3.37 -29.24
CA LEU A 621 19.49 3.51 -28.55
C LEU A 621 20.52 2.46 -28.98
N GLN A 622 20.08 1.31 -29.55
CA GLN A 622 20.99 0.30 -30.10
C GLN A 622 21.39 0.60 -31.54
N ALA A 623 20.60 1.37 -32.30
CA ALA A 623 20.91 1.80 -33.65
C ALA A 623 21.78 3.08 -33.71
N ALA A 624 21.93 3.78 -32.56
CA ALA A 624 22.85 4.92 -32.48
C ALA A 624 24.30 4.41 -32.56
N PRO A 625 25.17 5.02 -33.44
CA PRO A 625 26.56 4.60 -33.65
C PRO A 625 27.44 4.77 -32.42
#